data_365846afbd48f2b60eeb34bf907609d1
#
_entry.id   365846afbd48f2b60eeb34bf907609d1
#
_cell.length_a   1.000
_cell.length_b   1.000
_cell.length_c   1.000
_cell.angle_alpha   90.00
_cell.angle_beta   90.00
_cell.angle_gamma   90.00
#
_symmetry.space_group_name_H-M   'P 1'
#
loop_
_entity.id
_entity.type
_entity.pdbx_description
1 polymer ?
#
loop_
_entity_poly.entity_id
_entity_poly.type
_entity_poly.pdbx_seq_one_letter_code
_entity_poly.pdbx_strand_id
1 'polypeptide(L)'
;MTSHAKHPSFFGPAVAVFVCAALLAAQSALAQDISFRSFSDWAAIGPPADEYAAKLLSISTTALGKDGRVSFTKYAPTPALPKAFKNVVEAVAAGGPLAGGTGFDAAYTSGGDLSPAWGFIYNSGVPFGPNFDEFMGFLYGKSIDDGSATGLDLLQQILDKNVVAFPIVASSQQGSGYFMLPVGNAGSTPGIGLAGLCQQNWTFRYLPPAQYAINRACDNLVAGGVIPKKNIKFITAIHGGGSLVKAVADGQLQAFEMATPLDDFTQLFALPEGNPGTVRTRYMHFPGWHQPFLITYMIINKKVWNKLSPAQQALAMSVGRDNVVSSYGENLRQQGSKLKQILTANDRDTNPENDMVLVQWPQSDLVLLRDATIQFLNARASDATLSEQDRKDYGKVLESLRMYVSANNGYWKVREVPNALRFQGWHDPDGKKSWDQNLK
;
A
#
# COMPACT_ATOMS: atom_id res chain seq x y z
N MET A 1 -23.70 -39.34 -43.09
CA MET A 1 -24.53 -38.12 -43.04
C MET A 1 -23.78 -37.11 -42.22
N THR A 2 -23.04 -36.22 -42.87
CA THR A 2 -22.18 -35.22 -42.26
C THR A 2 -22.88 -33.85 -42.39
N SER A 3 -23.31 -33.31 -41.26
CA SER A 3 -23.92 -31.99 -41.16
C SER A 3 -22.82 -30.91 -41.05
N HIS A 4 -22.66 -30.09 -42.06
CA HIS A 4 -21.82 -28.91 -42.04
C HIS A 4 -22.58 -27.75 -41.40
N ALA A 5 -22.16 -27.35 -40.19
CA ALA A 5 -22.60 -26.10 -39.57
C ALA A 5 -21.87 -24.94 -40.27
N LYS A 6 -22.61 -24.01 -40.87
CA LYS A 6 -22.10 -22.76 -41.43
C LYS A 6 -21.81 -21.80 -40.31
N HIS A 7 -20.55 -21.35 -40.21
CA HIS A 7 -20.16 -20.20 -39.33
C HIS A 7 -20.69 -18.89 -39.94
N PRO A 8 -21.20 -17.95 -39.10
CA PRO A 8 -21.56 -16.64 -39.57
C PRO A 8 -20.28 -15.80 -39.87
N SER A 9 -20.33 -15.10 -40.96
CA SER A 9 -19.27 -14.22 -41.46
C SER A 9 -18.96 -13.09 -40.50
N PHE A 10 -17.68 -12.95 -40.17
CA PHE A 10 -17.11 -11.79 -39.44
C PHE A 10 -17.42 -10.49 -40.20
N PHE A 11 -17.96 -9.51 -39.48
CA PHE A 11 -17.99 -8.11 -39.94
C PHE A 11 -16.53 -7.64 -40.14
N GLY A 12 -16.23 -7.13 -41.32
CA GLY A 12 -14.87 -6.75 -41.68
C GLY A 12 -14.31 -5.61 -40.84
N PRO A 13 -12.99 -5.58 -40.64
CA PRO A 13 -12.30 -4.63 -39.75
C PRO A 13 -12.48 -3.14 -40.13
N ALA A 14 -12.92 -2.85 -41.35
CA ALA A 14 -13.12 -1.49 -41.86
C ALA A 14 -14.28 -0.73 -41.14
N VAL A 15 -15.35 -1.42 -40.75
CA VAL A 15 -16.50 -0.76 -40.09
C VAL A 15 -16.18 -0.39 -38.64
N ALA A 16 -15.40 -1.21 -37.93
CA ALA A 16 -14.98 -0.94 -36.55
C ALA A 16 -14.04 0.28 -36.47
N VAL A 17 -13.14 0.44 -37.43
CA VAL A 17 -12.20 1.58 -37.49
C VAL A 17 -12.94 2.89 -37.77
N PHE A 18 -13.95 2.90 -38.64
CA PHE A 18 -14.72 4.11 -38.94
C PHE A 18 -15.61 4.55 -37.77
N VAL A 19 -16.21 3.61 -37.06
CA VAL A 19 -17.03 3.95 -35.85
C VAL A 19 -16.15 4.46 -34.72
N CYS A 20 -14.97 3.87 -34.48
CA CYS A 20 -14.03 4.40 -33.50
C CYS A 20 -13.47 5.77 -33.88
N ALA A 21 -13.15 6.01 -35.14
CA ALA A 21 -12.66 7.32 -35.61
C ALA A 21 -13.73 8.40 -35.54
N ALA A 22 -14.99 8.10 -35.86
CA ALA A 22 -16.09 9.04 -35.74
C ALA A 22 -16.47 9.35 -34.28
N LEU A 23 -16.39 8.38 -33.38
CA LEU A 23 -16.57 8.58 -31.95
C LEU A 23 -15.42 9.42 -31.34
N LEU A 24 -14.19 9.20 -31.75
CA LEU A 24 -13.03 10.00 -31.33
C LEU A 24 -13.11 11.44 -31.84
N ALA A 25 -13.54 11.66 -33.11
CA ALA A 25 -13.70 12.98 -33.68
C ALA A 25 -14.86 13.78 -33.05
N ALA A 26 -15.97 13.13 -32.70
CA ALA A 26 -17.09 13.78 -32.01
C ALA A 26 -16.79 14.13 -30.56
N GLN A 27 -15.87 13.42 -29.92
CA GLN A 27 -15.48 13.68 -28.54
C GLN A 27 -14.40 14.76 -28.41
N SER A 28 -13.58 14.99 -29.44
CA SER A 28 -12.55 16.05 -29.41
C SER A 28 -13.14 17.47 -29.38
N ALA A 29 -14.40 17.67 -29.77
CA ALA A 29 -15.07 18.95 -29.71
C ALA A 29 -15.50 19.42 -28.31
N LEU A 30 -15.38 18.54 -27.28
CA LEU A 30 -15.78 18.81 -25.89
C LEU A 30 -14.66 18.65 -24.86
N ALA A 31 -13.44 18.32 -25.28
CA ALA A 31 -12.32 18.16 -24.37
C ALA A 31 -11.78 19.52 -23.96
N GLN A 32 -11.94 19.87 -22.69
CA GLN A 32 -11.36 21.10 -22.11
C GLN A 32 -10.07 20.76 -21.39
N ASP A 33 -9.09 21.67 -21.44
CA ASP A 33 -7.90 21.62 -20.60
C ASP A 33 -8.32 21.78 -19.12
N ILE A 34 -8.05 20.76 -18.32
CA ILE A 34 -8.42 20.76 -16.90
C ILE A 34 -7.17 20.60 -16.06
N SER A 35 -6.92 21.58 -15.19
CA SER A 35 -5.86 21.55 -14.20
C SER A 35 -6.46 21.42 -12.80
N PHE A 36 -6.18 20.29 -12.16
CA PHE A 36 -6.58 20.03 -10.79
C PHE A 36 -5.57 20.62 -9.81
N ARG A 37 -6.05 21.15 -8.70
CA ARG A 37 -5.21 21.35 -7.53
C ARG A 37 -5.26 20.12 -6.64
N SER A 38 -4.13 19.48 -6.45
CA SER A 38 -4.01 18.27 -5.66
C SER A 38 -3.32 18.52 -4.32
N PHE A 39 -3.87 17.93 -3.28
CA PHE A 39 -3.27 17.82 -1.96
C PHE A 39 -2.48 16.52 -1.85
N SER A 40 -1.36 16.49 -1.14
CA SER A 40 -0.63 15.28 -0.79
C SER A 40 -0.38 15.28 0.70
N ASP A 41 -0.87 14.25 1.37
CA ASP A 41 -0.74 14.09 2.82
C ASP A 41 0.63 13.51 3.23
N TRP A 42 1.35 12.91 2.29
CA TRP A 42 2.58 12.18 2.56
C TRP A 42 3.73 12.61 1.63
N ALA A 43 4.84 13.04 2.23
CA ALA A 43 6.05 13.40 1.48
C ALA A 43 6.65 12.23 0.68
N ALA A 44 6.54 11.00 1.21
CA ALA A 44 7.03 9.78 0.55
C ALA A 44 6.23 9.40 -0.71
N ILE A 45 4.96 9.80 -0.80
CA ILE A 45 4.10 9.55 -1.96
C ILE A 45 4.43 10.54 -3.10
N GLY A 46 5.06 11.67 -2.77
CA GLY A 46 5.27 12.78 -3.70
C GLY A 46 5.90 12.37 -5.04
N PRO A 47 7.12 11.82 -5.08
CA PRO A 47 7.79 11.55 -6.35
C PRO A 47 7.03 10.60 -7.29
N PRO A 48 6.51 9.42 -6.86
CA PRO A 48 5.72 8.55 -7.74
C PRO A 48 4.37 9.14 -8.16
N ALA A 49 3.76 9.97 -7.32
CA ALA A 49 2.53 10.68 -7.68
C ALA A 49 2.80 11.82 -8.69
N ASP A 50 3.96 12.48 -8.60
CA ASP A 50 4.41 13.46 -9.58
C ASP A 50 4.68 12.81 -10.93
N GLU A 51 5.23 11.62 -10.93
CA GLU A 51 5.43 10.83 -12.14
C GLU A 51 4.09 10.49 -12.81
N TYR A 52 3.10 10.04 -12.06
CA TYR A 52 1.75 9.86 -12.57
C TYR A 52 1.20 11.15 -13.20
N ALA A 53 1.33 12.28 -12.52
CA ALA A 53 0.85 13.56 -13.01
C ALA A 53 1.55 13.99 -14.31
N ALA A 54 2.87 13.80 -14.38
CA ALA A 54 3.67 14.10 -15.57
C ALA A 54 3.31 13.18 -16.76
N LYS A 55 3.17 11.88 -16.52
CA LYS A 55 2.72 10.90 -17.53
C LYS A 55 1.33 11.28 -18.05
N LEU A 56 0.38 11.58 -17.18
CA LEU A 56 -0.97 11.93 -17.58
C LEU A 56 -1.01 13.20 -18.42
N LEU A 57 -0.28 14.24 -18.01
CA LEU A 57 -0.17 15.48 -18.80
C LEU A 57 0.42 15.22 -20.19
N SER A 58 1.53 14.48 -20.27
CA SER A 58 2.20 14.16 -21.52
C SER A 58 1.30 13.36 -22.47
N ILE A 59 0.69 12.29 -21.97
CA ILE A 59 -0.13 11.39 -22.78
C ILE A 59 -1.43 12.09 -23.19
N SER A 60 -2.09 12.82 -22.29
CA SER A 60 -3.32 13.55 -22.63
C SER A 60 -3.08 14.61 -23.68
N THR A 61 -1.95 15.34 -23.59
CA THR A 61 -1.57 16.35 -24.59
C THR A 61 -1.32 15.69 -25.96
N THR A 62 -0.66 14.54 -25.99
CA THR A 62 -0.33 13.83 -27.24
C THR A 62 -1.56 13.17 -27.85
N ALA A 63 -2.39 12.52 -27.05
CA ALA A 63 -3.54 11.73 -27.53
C ALA A 63 -4.79 12.59 -27.80
N LEU A 64 -5.01 13.65 -27.04
CA LEU A 64 -6.25 14.44 -27.07
C LEU A 64 -6.02 15.89 -27.57
N GLY A 65 -4.77 16.25 -27.87
CA GLY A 65 -4.40 17.61 -28.29
C GLY A 65 -4.36 18.62 -27.13
N LYS A 66 -4.03 19.86 -27.45
CA LYS A 66 -3.86 20.91 -26.44
C LYS A 66 -5.10 21.16 -25.60
N ASP A 67 -6.27 21.04 -26.21
CA ASP A 67 -7.56 21.32 -25.54
C ASP A 67 -8.06 20.11 -24.70
N GLY A 68 -7.40 18.96 -24.82
CA GLY A 68 -7.74 17.74 -24.07
C GLY A 68 -6.83 17.45 -22.88
N ARG A 69 -5.90 18.34 -22.55
CA ARG A 69 -4.92 18.11 -21.48
C ARG A 69 -5.56 17.93 -20.13
N VAL A 70 -5.00 16.98 -19.36
CA VAL A 70 -5.32 16.79 -17.95
C VAL A 70 -4.05 16.97 -17.15
N SER A 71 -4.04 17.92 -16.23
CA SER A 71 -2.90 18.23 -15.39
C SER A 71 -3.27 18.31 -13.91
N PHE A 72 -2.29 18.06 -13.05
CA PHE A 72 -2.41 18.23 -11.61
C PHE A 72 -1.36 19.25 -11.15
N THR A 73 -1.82 20.27 -10.44
CA THR A 73 -0.94 21.26 -9.80
C THR A 73 -1.04 21.05 -8.29
N LYS A 74 0.10 20.85 -7.65
CA LYS A 74 0.14 20.73 -6.19
C LYS A 74 -0.27 22.05 -5.53
N TYR A 75 -0.98 21.95 -4.41
CA TYR A 75 -1.10 23.07 -3.49
C TYR A 75 0.31 23.35 -2.91
N ALA A 76 0.79 24.58 -3.08
CA ALA A 76 2.08 25.00 -2.57
C ALA A 76 1.91 26.22 -1.63
N PRO A 77 2.51 26.23 -0.43
CA PRO A 77 3.13 25.07 0.24
C PRO A 77 2.06 24.01 0.51
N THR A 78 2.45 22.73 0.70
CA THR A 78 1.50 21.67 1.04
C THR A 78 0.69 22.11 2.26
N PRO A 79 -0.59 22.46 2.12
CA PRO A 79 -1.36 22.97 3.25
C PRO A 79 -1.64 21.83 4.20
N ALA A 80 -1.65 22.10 5.49
CA ALA A 80 -2.25 21.17 6.43
C ALA A 80 -3.73 20.95 6.05
N LEU A 81 -4.26 19.75 6.33
CA LEU A 81 -5.68 19.49 6.16
C LEU A 81 -6.49 20.59 6.89
N PRO A 82 -7.40 21.32 6.20
CA PRO A 82 -8.17 22.35 6.84
C PRO A 82 -8.95 21.81 8.05
N LYS A 83 -8.90 22.50 9.18
CA LYS A 83 -9.54 22.09 10.44
C LYS A 83 -11.04 21.79 10.34
N ALA A 84 -11.68 22.27 9.29
CA ALA A 84 -13.09 22.01 9.01
C ALA A 84 -13.37 20.55 8.60
N PHE A 85 -12.36 19.79 8.18
CA PHE A 85 -12.50 18.43 7.70
C PHE A 85 -11.79 17.43 8.64
N LYS A 86 -12.40 16.28 8.84
CA LYS A 86 -11.85 15.21 9.69
C LYS A 86 -10.77 14.40 8.96
N ASN A 87 -10.90 14.29 7.64
CA ASN A 87 -9.97 13.54 6.80
C ASN A 87 -9.94 14.12 5.37
N VAL A 88 -9.01 13.62 4.56
CA VAL A 88 -8.79 14.07 3.20
C VAL A 88 -9.98 13.76 2.28
N VAL A 89 -10.70 12.65 2.51
CA VAL A 89 -11.87 12.27 1.71
C VAL A 89 -12.99 13.29 1.89
N GLU A 90 -13.27 13.72 3.13
CA GLU A 90 -14.24 14.78 3.41
C GLU A 90 -13.86 16.11 2.71
N ALA A 91 -12.56 16.46 2.75
CA ALA A 91 -12.07 17.66 2.09
C ALA A 91 -12.23 17.62 0.56
N VAL A 92 -11.97 16.48 -0.06
CA VAL A 92 -12.19 16.29 -1.50
C VAL A 92 -13.68 16.20 -1.82
N ALA A 93 -14.48 15.56 -0.99
CA ALA A 93 -15.93 15.50 -1.17
C ALA A 93 -16.58 16.88 -1.11
N ALA A 94 -16.10 17.78 -0.25
CA ALA A 94 -16.54 19.18 -0.20
C ALA A 94 -16.16 19.97 -1.47
N GLY A 95 -15.16 19.52 -2.20
CA GLY A 95 -14.67 20.11 -3.45
C GLY A 95 -13.83 21.36 -3.24
N GLY A 96 -12.87 21.55 -4.14
CA GLY A 96 -12.04 22.75 -4.22
C GLY A 96 -12.63 23.81 -5.17
N PRO A 97 -11.78 24.75 -5.64
CA PRO A 97 -12.22 25.86 -6.48
C PRO A 97 -12.93 25.43 -7.76
N LEU A 98 -12.52 24.33 -8.40
CA LEU A 98 -13.17 23.83 -9.62
C LEU A 98 -14.58 23.28 -9.36
N ALA A 99 -14.85 22.81 -8.15
CA ALA A 99 -16.16 22.35 -7.71
C ALA A 99 -17.01 23.48 -7.09
N GLY A 100 -16.42 24.66 -6.87
CA GLY A 100 -17.05 25.79 -6.17
C GLY A 100 -17.12 25.59 -4.66
N GLY A 101 -16.20 24.79 -4.09
CA GLY A 101 -16.13 24.46 -2.67
C GLY A 101 -14.90 25.05 -1.98
N THR A 102 -14.74 24.70 -0.70
CA THR A 102 -13.65 25.17 0.19
C THR A 102 -12.62 24.09 0.51
N GLY A 103 -12.81 22.87 0.00
CA GLY A 103 -11.92 21.74 0.16
C GLY A 103 -10.90 21.63 -0.99
N PHE A 104 -10.67 20.39 -1.45
CA PHE A 104 -9.74 20.09 -2.53
C PHE A 104 -10.47 19.55 -3.78
N ASP A 105 -9.97 19.87 -4.96
CA ASP A 105 -10.49 19.27 -6.21
C ASP A 105 -10.06 17.81 -6.33
N ALA A 106 -8.84 17.51 -5.90
CA ALA A 106 -8.26 16.18 -5.88
C ALA A 106 -7.23 16.04 -4.75
N ALA A 107 -6.87 14.81 -4.39
CA ALA A 107 -5.78 14.52 -3.48
C ALA A 107 -5.10 13.19 -3.82
N TYR A 108 -3.82 13.08 -3.48
CA TYR A 108 -3.11 11.82 -3.36
C TYR A 108 -3.20 11.36 -1.92
N THR A 109 -3.62 10.13 -1.69
CA THR A 109 -3.79 9.64 -0.33
C THR A 109 -3.49 8.14 -0.24
N SER A 110 -3.09 7.68 0.93
CA SER A 110 -2.97 6.25 1.18
C SER A 110 -4.35 5.59 1.18
N GLY A 111 -4.40 4.30 0.86
CA GLY A 111 -5.65 3.55 1.00
C GLY A 111 -6.20 3.60 2.44
N GLY A 112 -5.30 3.71 3.44
CA GLY A 112 -5.65 3.81 4.85
C GLY A 112 -6.50 5.03 5.21
N ASP A 113 -6.30 6.14 4.51
CA ASP A 113 -7.00 7.40 4.74
C ASP A 113 -8.40 7.44 4.10
N LEU A 114 -8.73 6.45 3.24
CA LEU A 114 -10.05 6.35 2.62
C LEU A 114 -11.16 6.09 3.65
N SER A 115 -10.86 5.34 4.70
CA SER A 115 -11.77 5.12 5.82
C SER A 115 -11.01 4.59 7.04
N PRO A 116 -11.31 5.06 8.26
CA PRO A 116 -10.77 4.47 9.47
C PRO A 116 -11.25 3.03 9.72
N ALA A 117 -12.33 2.60 9.08
CA ALA A 117 -12.92 1.29 9.27
C ALA A 117 -12.29 0.22 8.36
N TRP A 118 -12.23 0.48 7.06
CA TRP A 118 -11.88 -0.49 6.02
C TRP A 118 -10.73 -0.03 5.10
N GLY A 119 -10.30 1.22 5.21
CA GLY A 119 -9.27 1.79 4.35
C GLY A 119 -7.97 0.99 4.34
N PHE A 120 -7.59 0.37 5.47
CA PHE A 120 -6.40 -0.47 5.54
C PHE A 120 -6.44 -1.64 4.54
N ILE A 121 -7.63 -2.19 4.22
CA ILE A 121 -7.77 -3.27 3.23
C ILE A 121 -7.35 -2.78 1.85
N TYR A 122 -7.75 -1.58 1.48
CA TYR A 122 -7.34 -0.96 0.21
C TYR A 122 -5.92 -0.40 0.23
N ASN A 123 -5.39 -0.13 1.42
CA ASN A 123 -4.01 0.34 1.58
C ASN A 123 -2.97 -0.76 1.32
N SER A 124 -3.17 -1.92 1.93
CA SER A 124 -2.15 -2.97 1.98
C SER A 124 -2.72 -4.39 2.04
N GLY A 125 -3.99 -4.56 1.75
CA GLY A 125 -4.69 -5.82 2.02
C GLY A 125 -4.92 -6.02 3.52
N VAL A 126 -5.06 -7.27 3.91
CA VAL A 126 -5.12 -7.65 5.33
C VAL A 126 -3.80 -8.29 5.74
N PRO A 127 -3.36 -8.18 7.00
CA PRO A 127 -2.19 -8.89 7.47
C PRO A 127 -2.32 -10.39 7.19
N PHE A 128 -1.24 -11.01 6.71
CA PHE A 128 -1.21 -12.40 6.24
C PHE A 128 -2.14 -12.72 5.07
N GLY A 129 -2.70 -11.71 4.42
CA GLY A 129 -3.60 -11.84 3.28
C GLY A 129 -2.90 -11.95 1.94
N PRO A 130 -3.62 -11.69 0.85
CA PRO A 130 -3.09 -11.70 -0.50
C PRO A 130 -1.84 -10.84 -0.64
N ASN A 131 -0.91 -11.27 -1.47
CA ASN A 131 0.21 -10.45 -1.91
C ASN A 131 -0.25 -9.45 -2.98
N PHE A 132 0.68 -8.64 -3.50
CA PHE A 132 0.32 -7.56 -4.45
C PHE A 132 -0.37 -8.06 -5.72
N ASP A 133 0.15 -9.09 -6.40
CA ASP A 133 -0.44 -9.59 -7.65
C ASP A 133 -1.81 -10.24 -7.41
N GLU A 134 -1.98 -10.95 -6.30
CA GLU A 134 -3.24 -11.51 -5.87
C GLU A 134 -4.27 -10.42 -5.56
N PHE A 135 -3.84 -9.35 -4.89
CA PHE A 135 -4.71 -8.22 -4.59
C PHE A 135 -5.07 -7.41 -5.84
N MET A 136 -4.16 -7.32 -6.82
CA MET A 136 -4.51 -6.72 -8.12
C MET A 136 -5.60 -7.54 -8.83
N GLY A 137 -5.59 -8.86 -8.68
CA GLY A 137 -6.69 -9.71 -9.13
C GLY A 137 -8.02 -9.37 -8.46
N PHE A 138 -8.01 -9.12 -7.14
CA PHE A 138 -9.20 -8.62 -6.43
C PHE A 138 -9.65 -7.25 -6.92
N LEU A 139 -8.73 -6.30 -7.10
CA LEU A 139 -9.07 -4.93 -7.49
C LEU A 139 -9.62 -4.82 -8.91
N TYR A 140 -9.03 -5.54 -9.86
CA TYR A 140 -9.29 -5.34 -11.29
C TYR A 140 -9.88 -6.55 -12.01
N GLY A 141 -9.76 -7.75 -11.43
CA GLY A 141 -10.27 -8.98 -12.02
C GLY A 141 -11.77 -9.03 -11.98
N LYS A 142 -12.41 -9.23 -13.15
CA LYS A 142 -13.84 -9.52 -13.24
C LYS A 142 -14.04 -11.01 -13.13
N SER A 143 -14.99 -11.43 -12.31
CA SER A 143 -15.42 -12.83 -12.30
C SER A 143 -16.07 -13.18 -13.64
N ILE A 144 -15.63 -14.28 -14.22
CA ILE A 144 -16.20 -14.83 -15.46
C ILE A 144 -17.49 -15.59 -15.15
N ASP A 145 -17.57 -16.19 -13.95
CA ASP A 145 -18.63 -17.12 -13.59
C ASP A 145 -19.90 -16.43 -13.09
N ASP A 146 -19.77 -15.38 -12.29
CA ASP A 146 -20.91 -14.73 -11.61
C ASP A 146 -21.04 -13.23 -11.93
N GLY A 147 -20.10 -12.64 -12.67
CA GLY A 147 -20.12 -11.21 -13.00
C GLY A 147 -19.99 -10.30 -11.79
N SER A 148 -19.47 -10.82 -10.66
CA SER A 148 -19.32 -10.02 -9.43
C SER A 148 -18.51 -8.76 -9.66
N ALA A 149 -18.85 -7.70 -8.93
CA ALA A 149 -18.16 -6.43 -8.97
C ALA A 149 -16.69 -6.60 -8.55
N THR A 150 -15.77 -5.90 -9.21
CA THR A 150 -14.37 -5.85 -8.80
C THR A 150 -14.22 -5.14 -7.45
N GLY A 151 -13.11 -5.36 -6.76
CA GLY A 151 -12.79 -4.61 -5.55
C GLY A 151 -12.79 -3.10 -5.78
N LEU A 152 -12.37 -2.65 -6.97
CA LEU A 152 -12.41 -1.24 -7.34
C LEU A 152 -13.84 -0.72 -7.58
N ASP A 153 -14.71 -1.52 -8.20
CA ASP A 153 -16.13 -1.18 -8.35
C ASP A 153 -16.80 -1.05 -6.97
N LEU A 154 -16.48 -1.97 -6.05
CA LEU A 154 -16.98 -1.92 -4.67
C LEU A 154 -16.47 -0.68 -3.93
N LEU A 155 -15.18 -0.36 -4.05
CA LEU A 155 -14.61 0.87 -3.50
C LEU A 155 -15.38 2.09 -4.00
N GLN A 156 -15.62 2.16 -5.31
CA GLN A 156 -16.34 3.25 -5.93
C GLN A 156 -17.79 3.34 -5.44
N GLN A 157 -18.49 2.21 -5.26
CA GLN A 157 -19.84 2.18 -4.71
C GLN A 157 -19.90 2.73 -3.28
N ILE A 158 -18.91 2.42 -2.45
CA ILE A 158 -18.83 2.90 -1.06
C ILE A 158 -18.54 4.40 -1.01
N LEU A 159 -17.63 4.89 -1.85
CA LEU A 159 -17.24 6.31 -1.91
C LEU A 159 -18.22 7.18 -2.70
N ASP A 160 -19.22 6.61 -3.32
CA ASP A 160 -19.93 6.98 -4.54
C ASP A 160 -20.51 8.38 -4.62
N LYS A 161 -20.86 9.01 -3.53
CA LYS A 161 -21.70 10.20 -3.70
C LYS A 161 -20.91 11.43 -4.14
N ASN A 162 -19.67 11.56 -3.69
CA ASN A 162 -18.94 12.82 -3.87
C ASN A 162 -17.49 12.65 -4.35
N VAL A 163 -16.96 11.43 -4.39
CA VAL A 163 -15.56 11.16 -4.69
C VAL A 163 -15.41 10.02 -5.67
N VAL A 164 -14.48 10.16 -6.61
CA VAL A 164 -13.96 9.07 -7.46
C VAL A 164 -12.57 8.72 -6.98
N ALA A 165 -12.28 7.44 -6.80
CA ALA A 165 -10.98 6.95 -6.35
C ALA A 165 -10.44 5.85 -7.25
N PHE A 166 -9.14 5.88 -7.55
CA PHE A 166 -8.45 4.82 -8.26
C PHE A 166 -6.96 4.77 -7.86
N PRO A 167 -6.34 3.57 -7.86
CA PRO A 167 -4.93 3.43 -7.56
C PRO A 167 -4.04 4.14 -8.57
N ILE A 168 -2.95 4.74 -8.08
CA ILE A 168 -1.94 5.41 -8.94
C ILE A 168 -0.50 5.03 -8.61
N VAL A 169 -0.21 4.53 -7.40
CA VAL A 169 1.13 4.14 -6.95
C VAL A 169 1.02 2.85 -6.16
N ALA A 170 2.00 1.97 -6.28
CA ALA A 170 2.17 0.85 -5.37
C ALA A 170 3.64 0.69 -4.96
N SER A 171 3.84 0.19 -3.74
CA SER A 171 5.14 -0.19 -3.19
C SER A 171 5.13 -1.65 -2.76
N SER A 172 6.31 -2.27 -2.69
CA SER A 172 6.46 -3.65 -2.27
C SER A 172 6.26 -3.84 -0.77
N GLN A 173 6.45 -5.06 -0.30
CA GLN A 173 6.33 -5.41 1.12
C GLN A 173 7.30 -4.60 1.98
N GLN A 174 6.81 -4.14 3.11
CA GLN A 174 7.61 -3.47 4.14
C GLN A 174 8.40 -4.49 4.98
N GLY A 175 9.35 -3.98 5.78
CA GLY A 175 9.81 -4.69 6.97
C GLY A 175 8.70 -4.70 8.04
N SER A 176 8.71 -5.68 8.92
CA SER A 176 7.74 -5.70 10.02
C SER A 176 8.10 -4.75 11.17
N GLY A 177 9.24 -4.09 11.09
CA GLY A 177 9.62 -3.02 11.99
C GLY A 177 11.02 -3.14 12.55
N TYR A 178 11.38 -2.10 13.29
CA TYR A 178 12.66 -1.90 13.94
C TYR A 178 12.49 -1.99 15.45
N PHE A 179 13.32 -2.81 16.13
CA PHE A 179 13.20 -3.05 17.56
C PHE A 179 14.55 -2.91 18.27
N MET A 180 14.52 -2.57 19.55
CA MET A 180 15.72 -2.52 20.40
C MET A 180 16.29 -3.91 20.74
N LEU A 181 15.46 -4.95 20.73
CA LEU A 181 15.85 -6.35 20.94
C LEU A 181 15.29 -7.24 19.81
N PRO A 182 15.95 -8.32 19.44
CA PRO A 182 15.44 -9.21 18.41
C PRO A 182 14.27 -10.06 18.95
N VAL A 183 13.22 -10.22 18.17
CA VAL A 183 12.14 -11.19 18.49
C VAL A 183 12.60 -12.61 18.13
N GLY A 184 13.11 -12.81 16.92
CA GLY A 184 13.79 -14.03 16.53
C GLY A 184 15.28 -14.01 16.88
N ASN A 185 15.99 -15.10 16.65
CA ASN A 185 17.43 -15.15 16.88
C ASN A 185 18.16 -14.20 15.89
N ALA A 186 19.13 -13.48 16.39
CA ALA A 186 19.97 -12.56 15.63
C ALA A 186 21.44 -12.98 15.82
N GLY A 187 21.97 -13.83 14.94
CA GLY A 187 23.29 -14.44 15.13
C GLY A 187 23.36 -15.21 16.45
N SER A 188 24.29 -14.79 17.34
CA SER A 188 24.45 -15.35 18.68
C SER A 188 23.49 -14.75 19.73
N THR A 189 22.73 -13.70 19.39
CA THR A 189 21.79 -13.05 20.32
C THR A 189 20.46 -13.81 20.29
N PRO A 190 20.03 -14.42 21.42
CA PRO A 190 18.74 -15.09 21.49
C PRO A 190 17.57 -14.11 21.27
N GLY A 191 16.56 -14.55 20.54
CA GLY A 191 15.30 -13.82 20.41
C GLY A 191 14.48 -13.86 21.68
N ILE A 192 13.78 -12.77 21.97
CA ILE A 192 12.88 -12.68 23.13
C ILE A 192 11.51 -13.32 22.87
N GLY A 193 11.18 -13.63 21.62
CA GLY A 193 9.87 -14.11 21.20
C GLY A 193 8.75 -13.08 21.39
N LEU A 194 7.58 -13.36 20.85
CA LEU A 194 6.41 -12.50 21.01
C LEU A 194 6.00 -12.36 22.49
N ALA A 195 6.10 -13.44 23.26
CA ALA A 195 5.80 -13.41 24.71
C ALA A 195 6.72 -12.45 25.46
N GLY A 196 8.03 -12.50 25.18
CA GLY A 196 9.00 -11.57 25.76
C GLY A 196 8.77 -10.15 25.28
N LEU A 197 8.42 -9.95 24.01
CA LEU A 197 8.07 -8.65 23.46
C LEU A 197 6.89 -8.00 24.20
N CYS A 198 5.81 -8.76 24.45
CA CYS A 198 4.62 -8.29 25.16
C CYS A 198 4.89 -7.84 26.61
N GLN A 199 5.94 -8.35 27.22
CA GLN A 199 6.33 -8.03 28.60
C GLN A 199 7.26 -6.82 28.70
N GLN A 200 7.81 -6.33 27.55
CA GLN A 200 8.67 -5.14 27.57
C GLN A 200 7.85 -3.89 27.93
N ASN A 201 8.45 -3.00 28.73
CA ASN A 201 7.85 -1.69 28.98
C ASN A 201 8.20 -0.73 27.83
N TRP A 202 7.75 -1.07 26.63
CA TRP A 202 8.07 -0.36 25.40
C TRP A 202 6.89 0.43 24.88
N THR A 203 7.20 1.55 24.24
CA THR A 203 6.26 2.30 23.41
C THR A 203 6.51 1.96 21.95
N PHE A 204 5.47 1.52 21.26
CA PHE A 204 5.48 1.11 19.87
C PHE A 204 4.75 2.15 19.00
N ARG A 205 5.34 2.47 17.88
CA ARG A 205 4.64 3.17 16.81
C ARG A 205 4.31 2.15 15.72
N TYR A 206 3.05 1.75 15.69
CA TYR A 206 2.49 0.89 14.66
C TYR A 206 1.15 1.43 14.22
N LEU A 207 0.86 1.33 12.92
CA LEU A 207 -0.45 1.69 12.39
C LEU A 207 -1.42 0.49 12.49
N PRO A 208 -2.73 0.74 12.58
CA PRO A 208 -3.71 -0.32 12.37
C PRO A 208 -3.52 -0.94 10.97
N PRO A 209 -3.69 -2.25 10.79
CA PRO A 209 -4.15 -3.27 11.76
C PRO A 209 -3.03 -3.95 12.58
N ALA A 210 -1.74 -3.67 12.30
CA ALA A 210 -0.62 -4.32 13.00
C ALA A 210 -0.68 -4.09 14.51
N GLN A 211 -0.95 -2.84 14.91
CA GLN A 211 -1.16 -2.49 16.31
C GLN A 211 -2.19 -3.41 16.98
N TYR A 212 -3.34 -3.60 16.34
CA TYR A 212 -4.42 -4.42 16.89
C TYR A 212 -4.04 -5.90 16.95
N ALA A 213 -3.35 -6.41 15.93
CA ALA A 213 -2.91 -7.79 15.91
C ALA A 213 -1.90 -8.09 17.03
N ILE A 214 -0.88 -7.25 17.21
CA ILE A 214 0.11 -7.40 18.28
C ILE A 214 -0.58 -7.27 19.65
N ASN A 215 -1.43 -6.26 19.81
CA ASN A 215 -2.15 -6.04 21.07
C ASN A 215 -3.02 -7.25 21.44
N ARG A 216 -3.79 -7.78 20.48
CA ARG A 216 -4.64 -8.96 20.68
C ARG A 216 -3.84 -10.22 20.95
N ALA A 217 -2.72 -10.42 20.26
CA ALA A 217 -1.84 -11.56 20.51
C ALA A 217 -1.28 -11.53 21.94
N CYS A 218 -0.86 -10.35 22.42
CA CYS A 218 -0.41 -10.19 23.81
C CYS A 218 -1.55 -10.46 24.82
N ASP A 219 -2.77 -9.99 24.54
CA ASP A 219 -3.94 -10.25 25.41
C ASP A 219 -4.26 -11.76 25.46
N ASN A 220 -4.15 -12.47 24.33
CA ASN A 220 -4.33 -13.92 24.28
C ASN A 220 -3.26 -14.66 25.10
N LEU A 221 -2.00 -14.20 25.06
CA LEU A 221 -0.92 -14.78 25.88
C LEU A 221 -1.16 -14.57 27.38
N VAL A 222 -1.71 -13.42 27.78
CA VAL A 222 -2.11 -13.17 29.18
C VAL A 222 -3.26 -14.08 29.55
N ALA A 223 -4.32 -14.13 28.75
CA ALA A 223 -5.51 -14.96 29.01
C ALA A 223 -5.17 -16.46 29.07
N GLY A 224 -4.20 -16.91 28.27
CA GLY A 224 -3.69 -18.28 28.28
C GLY A 224 -2.69 -18.58 29.41
N GLY A 225 -2.38 -17.61 30.27
CA GLY A 225 -1.42 -17.80 31.37
C GLY A 225 0.04 -17.95 30.93
N VAL A 226 0.37 -17.66 29.66
CA VAL A 226 1.75 -17.74 29.14
C VAL A 226 2.61 -16.61 29.68
N ILE A 227 2.03 -15.42 29.82
CA ILE A 227 2.66 -14.25 30.45
C ILE A 227 1.75 -13.67 31.54
N PRO A 228 2.33 -13.10 32.62
CA PRO A 228 1.52 -12.59 33.73
C PRO A 228 0.76 -11.29 33.38
N LYS A 229 1.32 -10.47 32.50
CA LYS A 229 0.73 -9.20 32.08
C LYS A 229 1.37 -8.70 30.78
N LYS A 230 0.64 -7.85 30.08
CA LYS A 230 1.13 -7.06 28.94
C LYS A 230 1.58 -5.68 29.42
N ASN A 231 2.76 -5.23 28.96
CA ASN A 231 3.33 -3.93 29.35
C ASN A 231 3.52 -2.97 28.16
N ILE A 232 3.44 -3.46 26.91
CA ILE A 232 3.62 -2.63 25.71
C ILE A 232 2.53 -1.56 25.61
N LYS A 233 2.92 -0.41 25.05
CA LYS A 233 2.04 0.71 24.74
C LYS A 233 2.14 1.06 23.26
N PHE A 234 1.07 1.62 22.69
CA PHE A 234 1.07 2.07 21.31
C PHE A 234 0.84 3.57 21.21
N ILE A 235 1.51 4.20 20.26
CA ILE A 235 1.33 5.59 19.88
C ILE A 235 1.15 5.68 18.37
N THR A 236 0.10 6.38 17.93
CA THR A 236 -0.23 6.57 16.51
C THR A 236 -0.03 8.00 16.03
N ALA A 237 0.19 8.94 16.95
CA ALA A 237 0.30 10.37 16.65
C ALA A 237 1.63 10.77 15.96
N ILE A 238 2.61 9.86 15.90
CA ILE A 238 3.89 10.12 15.23
C ILE A 238 3.79 9.67 13.78
N HIS A 239 3.66 10.63 12.89
CA HIS A 239 3.66 10.40 11.45
C HIS A 239 5.08 10.57 10.91
N GLY A 240 5.61 9.56 10.23
CA GLY A 240 6.86 9.44 9.50
C GLY A 240 7.98 10.51 9.55
N GLY A 241 9.06 10.27 8.85
CA GLY A 241 10.13 11.24 8.64
C GLY A 241 10.81 11.76 9.92
N GLY A 242 11.11 13.05 9.94
CA GLY A 242 11.87 13.67 11.03
C GLY A 242 11.25 13.56 12.42
N SER A 243 9.92 13.53 12.55
CA SER A 243 9.26 13.35 13.84
C SER A 243 9.48 11.96 14.43
N LEU A 244 9.51 10.92 13.57
CA LEU A 244 9.82 9.56 13.98
C LEU A 244 11.27 9.42 14.41
N VAL A 245 12.21 9.95 13.61
CA VAL A 245 13.64 9.97 13.95
C VAL A 245 13.88 10.62 15.29
N LYS A 246 13.26 11.80 15.50
CA LYS A 246 13.37 12.50 16.79
C LYS A 246 12.81 11.68 17.94
N ALA A 247 11.65 11.08 17.82
CA ALA A 247 11.03 10.28 18.88
C ALA A 247 11.87 9.05 19.25
N VAL A 248 12.55 8.43 18.28
CA VAL A 248 13.50 7.33 18.53
C VAL A 248 14.76 7.84 19.21
N ALA A 249 15.33 8.95 18.75
CA ALA A 249 16.52 9.57 19.35
C ALA A 249 16.29 10.01 20.81
N ASP A 250 15.09 10.56 21.09
CA ASP A 250 14.67 10.96 22.43
C ASP A 250 14.33 9.76 23.34
N GLY A 251 14.38 8.53 22.84
CA GLY A 251 14.03 7.32 23.59
C GLY A 251 12.53 7.15 23.86
N GLN A 252 11.68 7.91 23.15
CA GLN A 252 10.21 7.83 23.30
C GLN A 252 9.65 6.55 22.64
N LEU A 253 10.36 6.00 21.64
CA LEU A 253 10.01 4.78 20.93
C LEU A 253 11.10 3.73 21.07
N GLN A 254 10.72 2.50 21.38
CA GLN A 254 11.58 1.33 21.44
C GLN A 254 11.32 0.34 20.31
N ALA A 255 10.18 0.52 19.62
CA ALA A 255 9.85 -0.24 18.41
C ALA A 255 8.97 0.63 17.48
N PHE A 256 9.21 0.51 16.19
CA PHE A 256 8.40 1.20 15.19
C PHE A 256 8.41 0.46 13.85
N GLU A 257 7.38 0.64 13.06
CA GLU A 257 7.35 0.36 11.62
C GLU A 257 7.31 1.68 10.85
N MET A 258 7.70 1.67 9.60
CA MET A 258 7.60 2.86 8.78
C MET A 258 7.14 2.54 7.36
N ALA A 259 8.03 2.04 6.49
CA ALA A 259 7.73 1.81 5.08
C ALA A 259 8.60 0.68 4.49
N THR A 260 8.90 0.76 3.21
CA THR A 260 9.80 -0.19 2.54
C THR A 260 11.26 0.18 2.81
N PRO A 261 12.23 -0.75 2.68
CA PRO A 261 13.65 -0.43 2.80
C PRO A 261 14.11 0.76 1.94
N LEU A 262 13.52 0.97 0.76
CA LEU A 262 13.82 2.13 -0.07
C LEU A 262 13.41 3.45 0.61
N ASP A 263 12.18 3.48 1.13
CA ASP A 263 11.64 4.68 1.78
C ASP A 263 12.32 4.92 3.12
N ASP A 264 12.56 3.85 3.88
CA ASP A 264 13.24 3.88 5.18
C ASP A 264 14.67 4.41 5.03
N PHE A 265 15.40 3.93 4.02
CA PHE A 265 16.75 4.43 3.74
C PHE A 265 16.72 5.94 3.50
N THR A 266 15.80 6.41 2.66
CA THR A 266 15.72 7.82 2.29
C THR A 266 15.34 8.72 3.47
N GLN A 267 14.44 8.25 4.34
CA GLN A 267 13.86 9.08 5.39
C GLN A 267 14.53 8.92 6.75
N LEU A 268 15.14 7.77 7.04
CA LEU A 268 15.72 7.46 8.34
C LEU A 268 17.25 7.37 8.32
N PHE A 269 17.84 6.89 7.21
CA PHE A 269 19.25 6.55 7.17
C PHE A 269 20.10 7.43 6.25
N ALA A 270 19.49 8.09 5.23
CA ALA A 270 20.19 9.00 4.33
C ALA A 270 20.34 10.43 4.88
N LEU A 271 20.19 10.61 6.19
CA LEU A 271 20.31 11.92 6.82
C LEU A 271 21.77 12.43 6.75
N PRO A 272 21.99 13.77 6.67
CA PRO A 272 23.32 14.35 6.62
C PRO A 272 24.21 13.91 7.78
N GLU A 273 25.52 13.82 7.53
CA GLU A 273 26.53 13.56 8.56
C GLU A 273 26.33 14.49 9.78
N GLY A 274 26.37 13.90 10.97
CA GLY A 274 26.23 14.63 12.23
C GLY A 274 24.80 14.66 12.78
N ASN A 275 23.78 14.23 12.02
CA ASN A 275 22.52 13.91 12.62
C ASN A 275 22.64 12.46 13.17
N PRO A 276 22.58 12.24 14.47
CA PRO A 276 22.60 10.89 15.04
C PRO A 276 21.23 10.24 14.78
N GLY A 277 20.90 10.08 13.51
CA GLY A 277 19.88 9.19 13.04
C GLY A 277 20.25 7.74 13.33
N THR A 278 21.03 7.55 14.36
CA THR A 278 21.31 6.29 15.00
C THR A 278 20.02 5.84 15.64
N VAL A 279 19.26 5.23 14.80
CA VAL A 279 18.12 4.45 15.21
C VAL A 279 18.66 3.39 16.19
N ARG A 280 18.57 3.66 17.49
CA ARG A 280 18.95 2.72 18.54
C ARG A 280 18.21 1.38 18.47
N THR A 281 17.23 1.29 17.56
CA THR A 281 16.47 0.10 17.22
C THR A 281 17.25 -0.72 16.19
N ARG A 282 18.21 -1.44 16.67
CA ARG A 282 19.23 -2.19 15.94
C ARG A 282 18.70 -3.36 15.10
N TYR A 283 17.50 -3.85 15.37
CA TYR A 283 17.00 -5.09 14.81
C TYR A 283 15.85 -4.84 13.85
N MET A 284 16.09 -5.03 12.55
CA MET A 284 15.09 -4.92 11.48
C MET A 284 14.44 -6.28 11.24
N HIS A 285 13.13 -6.36 11.39
CA HIS A 285 12.40 -7.63 11.35
C HIS A 285 11.69 -7.86 10.02
N PHE A 286 11.70 -9.12 9.56
CA PHE A 286 10.98 -9.64 8.41
C PHE A 286 10.29 -10.98 8.73
N PRO A 287 9.29 -11.41 7.92
CA PRO A 287 8.61 -10.65 6.85
C PRO A 287 7.74 -9.52 7.37
N GLY A 288 7.36 -8.60 6.48
CA GLY A 288 6.37 -7.57 6.76
C GLY A 288 4.95 -8.11 6.73
N TRP A 289 4.64 -9.02 7.63
CA TRP A 289 3.38 -9.78 7.71
C TRP A 289 2.13 -8.90 7.77
N HIS A 290 2.28 -7.66 8.22
CA HIS A 290 1.18 -6.72 8.45
C HIS A 290 0.83 -5.89 7.21
N GLN A 291 1.79 -5.68 6.30
CA GLN A 291 1.62 -4.89 5.07
C GLN A 291 2.35 -5.57 3.90
N PRO A 292 1.70 -6.53 3.21
CA PRO A 292 2.32 -7.24 2.09
C PRO A 292 2.62 -6.34 0.88
N PHE A 293 2.02 -5.16 0.80
CA PHE A 293 2.25 -4.10 -0.20
C PHE A 293 1.70 -2.78 0.34
N LEU A 294 1.84 -1.70 -0.42
CA LEU A 294 1.19 -0.41 -0.15
C LEU A 294 0.59 0.13 -1.45
N ILE A 295 -0.62 0.68 -1.38
CA ILE A 295 -1.27 1.34 -2.53
C ILE A 295 -1.69 2.75 -2.16
N THR A 296 -1.33 3.69 -3.03
CA THR A 296 -1.77 5.08 -2.98
C THR A 296 -2.80 5.35 -4.06
N TYR A 297 -3.79 6.13 -3.71
CA TYR A 297 -4.93 6.47 -4.56
C TYR A 297 -4.89 7.94 -4.97
N MET A 298 -5.32 8.19 -6.20
CA MET A 298 -5.89 9.47 -6.57
C MET A 298 -7.35 9.48 -6.16
N ILE A 299 -7.76 10.50 -5.43
CA ILE A 299 -9.16 10.79 -5.15
C ILE A 299 -9.52 12.14 -5.75
N ILE A 300 -10.67 12.22 -6.44
CA ILE A 300 -11.12 13.39 -7.18
C ILE A 300 -12.55 13.70 -6.80
N ASN A 301 -12.88 14.97 -6.57
CA ASN A 301 -14.26 15.40 -6.39
C ASN A 301 -15.12 15.00 -7.59
N LYS A 302 -16.28 14.39 -7.37
CA LYS A 302 -17.11 13.84 -8.43
C LYS A 302 -17.65 14.91 -9.40
N LYS A 303 -17.94 16.13 -8.93
CA LYS A 303 -18.35 17.22 -9.81
C LYS A 303 -17.24 17.64 -10.75
N VAL A 304 -15.98 17.59 -10.27
CA VAL A 304 -14.81 17.90 -11.09
C VAL A 304 -14.51 16.76 -12.05
N TRP A 305 -14.58 15.51 -11.58
CA TRP A 305 -14.46 14.32 -12.43
C TRP A 305 -15.44 14.32 -13.60
N ASN A 306 -16.70 14.71 -13.35
CA ASN A 306 -17.75 14.77 -14.36
C ASN A 306 -17.55 15.91 -15.39
N LYS A 307 -16.62 16.85 -15.17
CA LYS A 307 -16.20 17.81 -16.17
C LYS A 307 -15.23 17.23 -17.20
N LEU A 308 -14.57 16.12 -16.87
CA LEU A 308 -13.72 15.40 -17.80
C LEU A 308 -14.59 14.70 -18.84
N SER A 309 -14.14 14.70 -20.09
CA SER A 309 -14.72 13.84 -21.12
C SER A 309 -14.48 12.37 -20.79
N PRO A 310 -15.29 11.45 -21.32
CA PRO A 310 -15.06 10.01 -21.15
C PRO A 310 -13.65 9.56 -21.56
N ALA A 311 -13.06 10.17 -22.60
CA ALA A 311 -11.71 9.90 -23.02
C ALA A 311 -10.66 10.32 -21.99
N GLN A 312 -10.82 11.51 -21.39
CA GLN A 312 -9.94 11.99 -20.30
C GLN A 312 -10.07 11.11 -19.05
N GLN A 313 -11.29 10.71 -18.67
CA GLN A 313 -11.52 9.79 -17.56
C GLN A 313 -10.85 8.43 -17.77
N ALA A 314 -11.06 7.84 -18.96
CA ALA A 314 -10.45 6.56 -19.31
C ALA A 314 -8.91 6.65 -19.32
N LEU A 315 -8.38 7.77 -19.83
CA LEU A 315 -6.94 8.00 -19.87
C LEU A 315 -6.35 8.14 -18.46
N ALA A 316 -6.99 8.94 -17.59
CA ALA A 316 -6.54 9.12 -16.21
C ALA A 316 -6.46 7.77 -15.45
N MET A 317 -7.48 6.92 -15.59
CA MET A 317 -7.50 5.60 -14.98
C MET A 317 -6.47 4.64 -15.60
N SER A 318 -6.24 4.71 -16.92
CA SER A 318 -5.28 3.84 -17.62
C SER A 318 -3.85 4.20 -17.24
N VAL A 319 -3.51 5.49 -17.21
CA VAL A 319 -2.20 5.97 -16.75
C VAL A 319 -2.00 5.65 -15.27
N GLY A 320 -3.05 5.71 -14.45
CA GLY A 320 -2.99 5.27 -13.06
C GLY A 320 -2.58 3.81 -12.92
N ARG A 321 -3.22 2.91 -13.69
CA ARG A 321 -2.85 1.48 -13.71
C ARG A 321 -1.43 1.23 -14.17
N ASP A 322 -1.00 1.90 -15.22
CA ASP A 322 0.39 1.83 -15.71
C ASP A 322 1.38 2.28 -14.62
N ASN A 323 1.07 3.38 -13.96
CA ASN A 323 1.93 3.90 -12.89
C ASN A 323 1.96 3.01 -11.65
N VAL A 324 0.88 2.31 -11.29
CA VAL A 324 0.86 1.29 -10.24
C VAL A 324 1.84 0.17 -10.54
N VAL A 325 1.85 -0.34 -11.77
CA VAL A 325 2.75 -1.42 -12.18
C VAL A 325 4.20 -0.95 -12.22
N SER A 326 4.48 0.22 -12.82
CA SER A 326 5.84 0.75 -12.91
C SER A 326 6.41 1.11 -11.56
N SER A 327 5.67 1.81 -10.70
CA SER A 327 6.13 2.19 -9.37
C SER A 327 6.39 0.98 -8.47
N TYR A 328 5.53 -0.04 -8.53
CA TYR A 328 5.77 -1.30 -7.81
C TYR A 328 7.06 -1.99 -8.30
N GLY A 329 7.24 -2.09 -9.61
CA GLY A 329 8.44 -2.71 -10.21
C GLY A 329 9.72 -1.96 -9.85
N GLU A 330 9.70 -0.63 -9.91
CA GLU A 330 10.85 0.20 -9.53
C GLU A 330 11.16 0.10 -8.03
N ASN A 331 10.13 0.17 -7.19
CA ASN A 331 10.27 -0.01 -5.76
C ASN A 331 10.88 -1.39 -5.45
N LEU A 332 10.31 -2.47 -6.01
CA LEU A 332 10.81 -3.84 -5.80
C LEU A 332 12.28 -3.99 -6.25
N ARG A 333 12.64 -3.43 -7.41
CA ARG A 333 14.00 -3.50 -7.95
C ARG A 333 15.04 -2.87 -7.01
N GLN A 334 14.67 -1.86 -6.26
CA GLN A 334 15.61 -1.10 -5.40
C GLN A 334 15.71 -1.67 -3.99
N GLN A 335 14.76 -2.49 -3.53
CA GLN A 335 14.69 -2.94 -2.13
C GLN A 335 15.96 -3.64 -1.67
N GLY A 336 16.50 -4.57 -2.47
CA GLY A 336 17.69 -5.33 -2.09
C GLY A 336 18.92 -4.44 -1.89
N SER A 337 19.14 -3.46 -2.78
CA SER A 337 20.27 -2.54 -2.66
C SER A 337 20.10 -1.58 -1.48
N LYS A 338 18.88 -1.12 -1.22
CA LYS A 338 18.59 -0.22 -0.10
C LYS A 338 18.64 -0.95 1.24
N LEU A 339 18.12 -2.17 1.30
CA LEU A 339 18.28 -3.01 2.48
C LEU A 339 19.77 -3.22 2.81
N LYS A 340 20.58 -3.55 1.80
CA LYS A 340 22.03 -3.67 1.99
C LYS A 340 22.63 -2.36 2.53
N GLN A 341 22.26 -1.21 1.97
CA GLN A 341 22.74 0.09 2.46
C GLN A 341 22.31 0.36 3.91
N ILE A 342 21.09 0.00 4.30
CA ILE A 342 20.64 0.11 5.71
C ILE A 342 21.50 -0.77 6.62
N LEU A 343 21.73 -2.03 6.24
CA LEU A 343 22.49 -2.99 7.04
C LEU A 343 23.96 -2.58 7.17
N THR A 344 24.51 -1.84 6.21
CA THR A 344 25.91 -1.37 6.21
C THR A 344 26.03 0.13 6.51
N ALA A 345 24.94 0.85 6.75
CA ALA A 345 24.97 2.31 6.99
C ALA A 345 25.78 2.67 8.24
N ASN A 346 25.91 1.74 9.16
CA ASN A 346 26.66 1.90 10.41
C ASN A 346 28.17 1.55 10.26
N ASP A 347 28.62 0.99 9.12
CA ASP A 347 30.05 0.82 8.81
C ASP A 347 30.85 2.15 8.82
N ARG A 348 30.18 3.29 8.99
CA ARG A 348 30.82 4.60 9.16
C ARG A 348 31.49 4.77 10.52
N ASP A 349 31.06 4.01 11.52
CA ASP A 349 31.83 3.84 12.76
C ASP A 349 32.38 2.39 12.81
N THR A 350 33.53 2.24 13.37
CA THR A 350 34.21 0.93 13.49
C THR A 350 33.62 0.04 14.58
N ASN A 351 32.43 0.39 15.13
CA ASN A 351 31.80 -0.36 16.19
C ASN A 351 30.67 -1.27 15.66
N PRO A 352 30.91 -2.59 15.49
CA PRO A 352 29.93 -3.53 14.98
C PRO A 352 28.68 -3.66 15.88
N GLU A 353 28.73 -3.14 17.11
CA GLU A 353 27.56 -3.12 18.00
C GLU A 353 26.48 -2.14 17.51
N ASN A 354 26.84 -1.19 16.63
CA ASN A 354 25.93 -0.22 16.04
C ASN A 354 25.31 -0.72 14.72
N ASP A 355 25.76 -1.86 14.18
CA ASP A 355 25.25 -2.37 12.91
C ASP A 355 23.79 -2.84 13.01
N MET A 356 23.01 -2.49 11.99
CA MET A 356 21.65 -2.98 11.84
C MET A 356 21.68 -4.49 11.57
N VAL A 357 20.89 -5.24 12.31
CA VAL A 357 20.81 -6.71 12.19
C VAL A 357 19.45 -7.11 11.64
N LEU A 358 19.46 -7.91 10.58
CA LEU A 358 18.25 -8.49 10.01
C LEU A 358 17.78 -9.67 10.86
N VAL A 359 16.52 -9.67 11.26
CA VAL A 359 15.92 -10.70 12.10
C VAL A 359 14.67 -11.27 11.43
N GLN A 360 14.52 -12.58 11.44
CA GLN A 360 13.29 -13.23 11.02
C GLN A 360 12.40 -13.50 12.24
N TRP A 361 11.12 -13.24 12.09
CA TRP A 361 10.13 -13.66 13.07
C TRP A 361 10.10 -15.18 13.19
N PRO A 362 10.05 -15.73 14.42
CA PRO A 362 9.78 -17.15 14.61
C PRO A 362 8.44 -17.53 14.01
N GLN A 363 8.36 -18.68 13.35
CA GLN A 363 7.10 -19.13 12.73
C GLN A 363 5.97 -19.30 13.75
N SER A 364 6.30 -19.77 14.96
CA SER A 364 5.34 -19.85 16.06
C SER A 364 4.70 -18.52 16.40
N ASP A 365 5.49 -17.44 16.41
CA ASP A 365 5.03 -16.10 16.72
C ASP A 365 4.18 -15.53 15.58
N LEU A 366 4.55 -15.81 14.31
CA LEU A 366 3.74 -15.46 13.15
C LEU A 366 2.36 -16.15 13.17
N VAL A 367 2.27 -17.40 13.65
CA VAL A 367 0.99 -18.09 13.83
C VAL A 367 0.13 -17.37 14.86
N LEU A 368 0.69 -16.98 16.01
CA LEU A 368 -0.05 -16.22 17.04
C LEU A 368 -0.54 -14.87 16.52
N LEU A 369 0.28 -14.16 15.75
CA LEU A 369 -0.08 -12.87 15.14
C LEU A 369 -1.16 -13.04 14.07
N ARG A 370 -1.10 -14.11 13.26
CA ARG A 370 -2.12 -14.44 12.27
C ARG A 370 -3.47 -14.70 12.94
N ASP A 371 -3.49 -15.54 13.97
CA ASP A 371 -4.71 -15.90 14.66
C ASP A 371 -5.33 -14.69 15.39
N ALA A 372 -4.50 -13.82 15.96
CA ALA A 372 -4.92 -12.54 16.51
C ALA A 372 -5.47 -11.59 15.45
N THR A 373 -4.88 -11.58 14.24
CA THR A 373 -5.39 -10.82 13.10
C THR A 373 -6.80 -11.29 12.71
N ILE A 374 -7.03 -12.60 12.60
CA ILE A 374 -8.34 -13.15 12.28
C ILE A 374 -9.39 -12.73 13.33
N GLN A 375 -9.03 -12.77 14.62
CA GLN A 375 -9.89 -12.30 15.70
C GLN A 375 -10.21 -10.80 15.55
N PHE A 376 -9.22 -9.98 15.25
CA PHE A 376 -9.41 -8.55 15.00
C PHE A 376 -10.36 -8.30 13.81
N LEU A 377 -10.11 -8.95 12.66
CA LEU A 377 -10.93 -8.78 11.47
C LEU A 377 -12.40 -9.17 11.72
N ASN A 378 -12.63 -10.24 12.47
CA ASN A 378 -13.98 -10.67 12.81
C ASN A 378 -14.68 -9.71 13.80
N ALA A 379 -13.95 -9.21 14.81
CA ALA A 379 -14.50 -8.32 15.82
C ALA A 379 -14.86 -6.94 15.26
N ARG A 380 -14.15 -6.46 14.24
CA ARG A 380 -14.31 -5.10 13.73
C ARG A 380 -15.67 -4.86 13.07
N ALA A 381 -16.30 -5.88 12.52
CA ALA A 381 -17.67 -5.79 11.97
C ALA A 381 -18.71 -5.41 13.03
N SER A 382 -18.42 -5.67 14.32
CA SER A 382 -19.27 -5.33 15.47
C SER A 382 -18.67 -4.25 16.38
N ASP A 383 -17.63 -3.56 15.95
CA ASP A 383 -16.93 -2.53 16.74
C ASP A 383 -17.85 -1.33 16.96
N ALA A 384 -18.27 -1.11 18.20
CA ALA A 384 -19.18 -0.03 18.57
C ALA A 384 -18.54 1.37 18.45
N THR A 385 -17.23 1.47 18.30
CA THR A 385 -16.54 2.75 18.07
C THR A 385 -16.70 3.24 16.63
N LEU A 386 -17.09 2.36 15.70
CA LEU A 386 -17.38 2.70 14.31
C LEU A 386 -18.84 3.07 14.13
N SER A 387 -19.13 3.93 13.16
CA SER A 387 -20.49 4.21 12.74
C SER A 387 -21.16 2.95 12.19
N GLU A 388 -22.50 2.92 12.20
CA GLU A 388 -23.24 1.80 11.60
C GLU A 388 -22.91 1.65 10.10
N GLN A 389 -22.78 2.76 9.38
CA GLN A 389 -22.43 2.74 7.96
C GLN A 389 -21.01 2.19 7.76
N ASP A 390 -20.04 2.62 8.55
CA ASP A 390 -18.65 2.10 8.47
C ASP A 390 -18.60 0.59 8.72
N ARG A 391 -19.37 0.08 9.68
CA ARG A 391 -19.46 -1.37 9.94
C ARG A 391 -20.06 -2.13 8.76
N LYS A 392 -21.12 -1.59 8.15
CA LYS A 392 -21.74 -2.19 6.95
C LYS A 392 -20.79 -2.23 5.78
N ASP A 393 -20.09 -1.12 5.52
CA ASP A 393 -19.14 -1.03 4.42
C ASP A 393 -17.91 -1.91 4.66
N TYR A 394 -17.40 -1.95 5.89
CA TYR A 394 -16.36 -2.88 6.30
C TYR A 394 -16.78 -4.35 6.04
N GLY A 395 -18.00 -4.72 6.45
CA GLY A 395 -18.52 -6.06 6.22
C GLY A 395 -18.57 -6.44 4.74
N LYS A 396 -19.03 -5.53 3.88
CA LYS A 396 -19.06 -5.74 2.42
C LYS A 396 -17.66 -5.94 1.84
N VAL A 397 -16.71 -5.08 2.21
CA VAL A 397 -15.32 -5.15 1.71
C VAL A 397 -14.65 -6.44 2.16
N LEU A 398 -14.76 -6.77 3.45
CA LEU A 398 -14.15 -7.98 3.99
C LEU A 398 -14.75 -9.24 3.37
N GLU A 399 -16.06 -9.29 3.20
CA GLU A 399 -16.75 -10.44 2.61
C GLU A 399 -16.38 -10.61 1.14
N SER A 400 -16.37 -9.53 0.36
CA SER A 400 -15.93 -9.57 -1.03
C SER A 400 -14.47 -10.08 -1.16
N LEU A 401 -13.57 -9.60 -0.30
CA LEU A 401 -12.20 -10.10 -0.27
C LEU A 401 -12.14 -11.59 0.13
N ARG A 402 -12.92 -12.03 1.12
CA ARG A 402 -13.00 -13.44 1.55
C ARG A 402 -13.47 -14.34 0.42
N MET A 403 -14.52 -13.95 -0.30
CA MET A 403 -15.04 -14.71 -1.44
C MET A 403 -13.96 -14.85 -2.52
N TYR A 404 -13.29 -13.76 -2.87
CA TYR A 404 -12.18 -13.77 -3.82
C TYR A 404 -11.04 -14.71 -3.37
N VAL A 405 -10.58 -14.58 -2.12
CA VAL A 405 -9.53 -15.44 -1.55
C VAL A 405 -9.96 -16.91 -1.55
N SER A 406 -11.20 -17.19 -1.15
CA SER A 406 -11.72 -18.56 -1.12
C SER A 406 -11.73 -19.20 -2.52
N ALA A 407 -12.18 -18.46 -3.53
CA ALA A 407 -12.22 -18.93 -4.91
C ALA A 407 -10.83 -19.23 -5.49
N ASN A 408 -9.81 -18.47 -5.09
CA ASN A 408 -8.46 -18.55 -5.67
C ASN A 408 -7.45 -19.34 -4.83
N ASN A 409 -7.75 -19.63 -3.57
CA ASN A 409 -6.82 -20.25 -2.62
C ASN A 409 -6.27 -21.61 -3.11
N GLY A 410 -7.06 -22.41 -3.81
CA GLY A 410 -6.62 -23.66 -4.40
C GLY A 410 -5.52 -23.48 -5.45
N TYR A 411 -5.72 -22.51 -6.33
CA TYR A 411 -4.74 -22.16 -7.36
C TYR A 411 -3.46 -21.58 -6.73
N TRP A 412 -3.59 -20.67 -5.76
CA TRP A 412 -2.42 -20.05 -5.12
C TRP A 412 -1.54 -21.06 -4.41
N LYS A 413 -2.10 -22.09 -3.80
CA LYS A 413 -1.32 -23.15 -3.16
C LYS A 413 -0.44 -23.96 -4.12
N VAL A 414 -0.84 -24.07 -5.37
CA VAL A 414 -0.16 -24.92 -6.37
C VAL A 414 0.65 -24.13 -7.40
N ARG A 415 0.37 -22.84 -7.58
CA ARG A 415 1.07 -22.00 -8.59
C ARG A 415 2.51 -21.71 -8.23
N GLU A 416 2.82 -21.68 -6.95
CA GLU A 416 4.15 -21.31 -6.51
C GLU A 416 5.07 -22.52 -6.44
N VAL A 417 6.25 -22.41 -7.07
CA VAL A 417 7.33 -23.35 -6.84
C VAL A 417 7.72 -23.26 -5.36
N PRO A 418 7.74 -24.40 -4.63
CA PRO A 418 8.16 -24.38 -3.22
C PRO A 418 9.49 -23.63 -3.07
N ASN A 419 9.63 -22.81 -2.04
CA ASN A 419 10.85 -22.00 -1.82
C ASN A 419 12.13 -22.83 -1.85
N ALA A 420 12.07 -24.10 -1.39
CA ALA A 420 13.19 -25.02 -1.46
C ALA A 420 13.62 -25.37 -2.91
N LEU A 421 12.74 -25.17 -3.89
CA LEU A 421 12.99 -25.46 -5.31
C LEU A 421 13.11 -24.17 -6.14
N ARG A 422 12.76 -23.01 -5.59
CA ARG A 422 13.07 -21.75 -6.24
C ARG A 422 14.58 -21.64 -6.29
N PHE A 423 15.11 -21.32 -7.45
CA PHE A 423 16.56 -21.16 -7.71
C PHE A 423 17.34 -20.62 -6.51
N GLN A 424 17.54 -21.45 -5.48
CA GLN A 424 18.33 -21.09 -4.29
C GLN A 424 19.78 -20.80 -4.67
N GLY A 425 20.22 -21.31 -5.81
CA GLY A 425 21.53 -21.02 -6.36
C GLY A 425 21.68 -19.66 -7.02
N TRP A 426 20.63 -18.83 -7.12
CA TRP A 426 20.77 -17.43 -7.55
C TRP A 426 21.39 -16.58 -6.46
N HIS A 427 21.30 -17.03 -5.22
CA HIS A 427 22.01 -16.48 -4.08
C HIS A 427 22.88 -17.59 -3.49
N ASP A 428 24.14 -17.60 -3.85
CA ASP A 428 25.13 -18.33 -3.06
C ASP A 428 25.09 -17.72 -1.65
N PRO A 429 24.70 -18.48 -0.61
CA PRO A 429 24.65 -17.97 0.75
C PRO A 429 26.02 -17.47 1.23
N ASP A 430 27.11 -17.93 0.59
CA ASP A 430 28.46 -17.48 0.88
C ASP A 430 28.91 -16.28 0.03
N GLY A 431 28.07 -15.77 -0.85
CA GLY A 431 28.36 -14.61 -1.72
C GLY A 431 29.48 -14.83 -2.75
N LYS A 432 29.89 -16.08 -2.96
CA LYS A 432 31.07 -16.43 -3.77
C LYS A 432 30.79 -16.65 -5.25
N LYS A 433 29.50 -16.84 -5.62
CA LYS A 433 29.08 -17.05 -7.02
C LYS A 433 27.90 -16.17 -7.35
N SER A 434 28.03 -15.36 -8.39
CA SER A 434 26.89 -14.63 -8.93
C SER A 434 25.97 -15.56 -9.73
N TRP A 435 24.68 -15.24 -9.83
CA TRP A 435 23.68 -16.05 -10.54
C TRP A 435 24.01 -16.26 -12.02
N ASP A 436 24.65 -15.27 -12.66
CA ASP A 436 25.14 -15.31 -14.04
C ASP A 436 26.24 -16.36 -14.26
N GLN A 437 26.97 -16.75 -13.23
CA GLN A 437 27.96 -17.84 -13.30
C GLN A 437 27.29 -19.24 -13.26
N ASN A 438 26.04 -19.32 -12.85
CA ASN A 438 25.26 -20.55 -12.79
C ASN A 438 24.33 -20.77 -14.01
N LEU A 439 24.21 -19.77 -14.88
CA LEU A 439 23.44 -19.84 -16.13
C LEU A 439 24.33 -20.17 -17.34
N LYS A 440 25.16 -21.19 -17.23
CA LYS A 440 25.90 -21.71 -18.40
C LYS A 440 25.11 -22.76 -19.14
#